data_be2a54610e464b972535dd42eb7fc87c
#
_entry.id   be2a54610e464b972535dd42eb7fc87c
#
_cell.length_a   1.000
_cell.length_b   1.000
_cell.length_c   1.000
_cell.angle_alpha   90.00
_cell.angle_beta   90.00
_cell.angle_gamma   90.00
#
_symmetry.space_group_name_H-M   'P 1'
#
loop_
_entity.id
_entity.type
_entity.pdbx_description
1 polymer ?
#
loop_
_entity_poly.entity_id
_entity_poly.type
_entity_poly.pdbx_seq_one_letter_code
_entity_poly.pdbx_strand_id
1 'polypeptide(L)'
;MARLGHRVTIYNRGGKHVSGAGFDSSDMAETKKTGFYRGVRVRKVPTIDHKGMAAVSSSFTSAIITAFRRFDVVHIHAEGPAFMCVLPKLLGKRVIVTIHGLDWQRAKWGGFASWYIRTGERQAAKHADQIIVLSRGVQQYFMDTYGRETVFIPNGVNRPEKVEAKLITEQYGLKTNDYVLYLGRIVPEKGLRYLIHAWNRIHTDKKLVIAGGSSDTDAFLEELRKEAGDSVIFTGFIQGRMLAELYSNAYIYTLPSDLEGMPLSLLEAMSFGNCCLTSDITECTDVVGDHAESFRKSDVDDLRFHLQKLLDNPDLVKKYKQEAADFICRKYNWDEIVLKTLDLYRRPPRH
;
A
#
# COMPACT_ATOMS: atom_id res chain seq x y z
N MET A 1 -2.82 10.62 -15.64
CA MET A 1 -1.80 11.30 -16.48
C MET A 1 -1.90 10.88 -17.95
N ALA A 2 -1.80 9.61 -18.33
CA ALA A 2 -1.92 9.21 -19.75
C ALA A 2 -3.24 9.65 -20.40
N ARG A 3 -4.39 9.51 -19.71
CA ARG A 3 -5.68 10.02 -20.18
C ARG A 3 -5.74 11.55 -20.37
N LEU A 4 -4.84 12.28 -19.71
CA LEU A 4 -4.69 13.74 -19.85
C LEU A 4 -3.68 14.13 -20.93
N GLY A 5 -3.29 13.19 -21.81
CA GLY A 5 -2.39 13.44 -22.95
C GLY A 5 -0.89 13.39 -22.63
N HIS A 6 -0.50 13.07 -21.40
CA HIS A 6 0.93 12.96 -21.04
C HIS A 6 1.52 11.62 -21.51
N ARG A 7 2.72 11.68 -22.08
CA ARG A 7 3.50 10.47 -22.43
C ARG A 7 4.20 9.92 -21.21
N VAL A 8 3.64 8.86 -20.63
CA VAL A 8 4.18 8.21 -19.44
C VAL A 8 4.94 6.95 -19.82
N THR A 9 6.15 6.78 -19.28
CA THR A 9 6.93 5.54 -19.39
C THR A 9 7.30 5.05 -17.99
N ILE A 10 6.98 3.80 -17.70
CA ILE A 10 7.37 3.12 -16.47
C ILE A 10 8.53 2.20 -16.78
N TYR A 11 9.60 2.33 -16.02
CA TYR A 11 10.70 1.38 -16.00
C TYR A 11 10.52 0.41 -14.84
N ASN A 12 10.38 -0.86 -15.15
CA ASN A 12 10.13 -1.90 -14.16
C ASN A 12 11.29 -2.92 -14.17
N ARG A 13 11.58 -3.47 -12.99
CA ARG A 13 12.57 -4.54 -12.88
C ARG A 13 12.17 -5.76 -13.68
N GLY A 14 13.15 -6.43 -14.30
CA GLY A 14 13.01 -7.76 -14.88
C GLY A 14 13.30 -8.85 -13.85
N GLY A 15 13.13 -10.12 -14.23
CA GLY A 15 13.50 -11.30 -13.43
C GLY A 15 12.30 -12.11 -12.94
N LYS A 16 12.60 -13.31 -12.43
CA LYS A 16 11.60 -14.29 -11.96
C LYS A 16 11.12 -13.99 -10.53
N HIS A 17 11.92 -13.31 -9.73
CA HIS A 17 11.63 -12.94 -8.33
C HIS A 17 10.91 -11.59 -8.20
N VAL A 18 10.16 -11.18 -9.21
CA VAL A 18 9.27 -10.02 -9.10
C VAL A 18 8.06 -10.43 -8.27
N SER A 19 7.90 -9.82 -7.08
CA SER A 19 6.67 -9.99 -6.28
C SER A 19 5.46 -9.66 -7.17
N GLY A 20 4.51 -10.57 -7.28
CA GLY A 20 3.35 -10.39 -8.15
C GLY A 20 3.38 -11.25 -9.43
N ALA A 21 4.08 -12.39 -9.43
CA ALA A 21 3.98 -13.40 -10.50
C ALA A 21 2.55 -13.93 -10.72
N GLY A 22 1.61 -13.61 -9.81
CA GLY A 22 0.19 -13.93 -9.88
C GLY A 22 -0.72 -12.79 -10.35
N PHE A 23 -0.20 -11.69 -10.89
CA PHE A 23 -1.04 -10.64 -11.47
C PHE A 23 -1.85 -11.17 -12.66
N ASP A 24 -3.07 -10.66 -12.79
CA ASP A 24 -4.05 -11.05 -13.80
C ASP A 24 -3.39 -11.29 -15.17
N SER A 25 -3.55 -12.51 -15.66
CA SER A 25 -2.86 -12.99 -16.84
C SER A 25 -3.26 -12.22 -18.11
N SER A 26 -4.46 -11.64 -18.17
CA SER A 26 -4.96 -10.89 -19.34
C SER A 26 -4.25 -9.54 -19.50
N ASP A 27 -4.22 -8.71 -18.46
CA ASP A 27 -3.54 -7.40 -18.46
C ASP A 27 -2.02 -7.54 -18.68
N MET A 28 -1.43 -8.59 -18.11
CA MET A 28 -0.02 -8.93 -18.29
C MET A 28 0.29 -9.46 -19.70
N ALA A 29 -0.62 -10.23 -20.30
CA ALA A 29 -0.45 -10.74 -21.67
C ALA A 29 -0.46 -9.60 -22.68
N GLU A 30 -1.40 -8.65 -22.57
CA GLU A 30 -1.45 -7.48 -23.42
C GLU A 30 -0.18 -6.60 -23.25
N THR A 31 0.22 -6.34 -22.01
CA THR A 31 1.43 -5.56 -21.72
C THR A 31 2.70 -6.23 -22.26
N LYS A 32 2.81 -7.56 -22.18
CA LYS A 32 3.92 -8.30 -22.76
C LYS A 32 3.96 -8.21 -24.28
N LYS A 33 2.79 -8.23 -24.95
CA LYS A 33 2.66 -8.18 -26.40
C LYS A 33 2.89 -6.78 -26.96
N THR A 34 2.34 -5.76 -26.33
CA THR A 34 2.31 -4.39 -26.86
C THR A 34 3.38 -3.48 -26.25
N GLY A 35 3.87 -3.77 -25.06
CA GLY A 35 4.71 -2.89 -24.25
C GLY A 35 3.94 -1.70 -23.66
N PHE A 36 2.61 -1.75 -23.70
CA PHE A 36 1.73 -0.72 -23.15
C PHE A 36 0.71 -1.31 -22.18
N TYR A 37 0.39 -0.55 -21.14
CA TYR A 37 -0.69 -0.81 -20.21
C TYR A 37 -1.55 0.43 -20.07
N ARG A 38 -2.80 0.37 -20.50
CA ARG A 38 -3.77 1.51 -20.44
C ARG A 38 -3.17 2.85 -20.91
N GLY A 39 -2.45 2.84 -22.04
CA GLY A 39 -1.83 4.02 -22.63
C GLY A 39 -0.46 4.41 -22.01
N VAL A 40 -0.02 3.72 -20.98
CA VAL A 40 1.30 3.90 -20.35
C VAL A 40 2.30 2.92 -20.94
N ARG A 41 3.47 3.42 -21.39
CA ARG A 41 4.55 2.57 -21.88
C ARG A 41 5.24 1.87 -20.72
N VAL A 42 5.30 0.54 -20.73
CA VAL A 42 5.99 -0.27 -19.71
C VAL A 42 7.25 -0.89 -20.32
N ARG A 43 8.40 -0.65 -19.70
CA ARG A 43 9.67 -1.20 -20.13
C ARG A 43 10.35 -1.94 -18.99
N LYS A 44 10.72 -3.19 -19.23
CA LYS A 44 11.61 -3.93 -18.33
C LYS A 44 13.04 -3.46 -18.55
N VAL A 45 13.77 -3.28 -17.46
CA VAL A 45 15.19 -2.94 -17.50
C VAL A 45 16.06 -4.14 -17.14
N PRO A 46 17.30 -4.21 -17.63
CA PRO A 46 18.28 -5.20 -17.19
C PRO A 46 18.37 -5.21 -15.66
N THR A 47 18.26 -6.39 -15.09
CA THR A 47 18.15 -6.58 -13.64
C THR A 47 18.95 -7.82 -13.26
N ILE A 48 19.78 -7.73 -12.23
CA ILE A 48 20.45 -8.90 -11.63
C ILE A 48 19.40 -9.63 -10.79
N ASP A 49 18.95 -10.80 -11.26
CA ASP A 49 17.88 -11.57 -10.65
C ASP A 49 18.36 -12.33 -9.40
N HIS A 50 18.75 -11.56 -8.38
CA HIS A 50 19.19 -12.06 -7.09
C HIS A 50 18.52 -11.27 -5.97
N LYS A 51 18.16 -11.95 -4.86
CA LYS A 51 17.55 -11.34 -3.68
C LYS A 51 18.44 -10.20 -3.16
N GLY A 52 17.86 -9.01 -2.99
CA GLY A 52 18.57 -7.79 -2.58
C GLY A 52 19.22 -7.00 -3.71
N MET A 53 19.75 -7.65 -4.77
CA MET A 53 20.41 -6.97 -5.89
C MET A 53 19.44 -6.50 -6.98
N ALA A 54 18.27 -7.15 -7.10
CA ALA A 54 17.32 -6.84 -8.16
C ALA A 54 16.79 -5.40 -8.09
N ALA A 55 16.47 -4.90 -6.91
CA ALA A 55 16.01 -3.53 -6.73
C ALA A 55 17.12 -2.51 -7.03
N VAL A 56 18.34 -2.76 -6.55
CA VAL A 56 19.49 -1.86 -6.76
C VAL A 56 19.88 -1.78 -8.23
N SER A 57 20.09 -2.94 -8.90
CA SER A 57 20.50 -3.00 -10.30
C SER A 57 19.45 -2.42 -11.26
N SER A 58 18.17 -2.69 -11.02
CA SER A 58 17.08 -2.11 -11.83
C SER A 58 16.98 -0.59 -11.65
N SER A 59 17.15 -0.09 -10.42
CA SER A 59 17.16 1.35 -10.14
C SER A 59 18.34 2.04 -10.81
N PHE A 60 19.53 1.45 -10.74
CA PHE A 60 20.73 1.96 -11.41
C PHE A 60 20.55 2.00 -12.94
N THR A 61 20.11 0.91 -13.54
CA THR A 61 19.85 0.85 -14.99
C THR A 61 18.79 1.87 -15.42
N SER A 62 17.70 2.00 -14.63
CA SER A 62 16.66 2.99 -14.90
C SER A 62 17.18 4.41 -14.81
N ALA A 63 18.03 4.71 -13.82
CA ALA A 63 18.65 6.02 -13.66
C ALA A 63 19.54 6.38 -14.86
N ILE A 64 20.36 5.45 -15.34
CA ILE A 64 21.17 5.66 -16.56
C ILE A 64 20.27 5.93 -17.76
N ILE A 65 19.27 5.08 -18.00
CA ILE A 65 18.38 5.24 -19.15
C ILE A 65 17.66 6.58 -19.10
N THR A 66 17.12 6.96 -17.94
CA THR A 66 16.38 8.22 -17.80
C THR A 66 17.26 9.45 -17.88
N ALA A 67 18.49 9.36 -17.42
CA ALA A 67 19.48 10.43 -17.50
C ALA A 67 19.83 10.81 -18.96
N PHE A 68 20.02 9.81 -19.83
CA PHE A 68 20.42 10.04 -21.22
C PHE A 68 19.27 10.13 -22.23
N ARG A 69 18.02 9.84 -21.81
CA ARG A 69 16.86 10.01 -22.68
C ARG A 69 16.16 11.36 -22.48
N ARG A 70 15.38 11.78 -23.47
CA ARG A 70 14.60 13.02 -23.39
C ARG A 70 13.33 12.77 -22.58
N PHE A 71 13.37 13.11 -21.30
CA PHE A 71 12.24 13.18 -20.39
C PHE A 71 12.20 14.56 -19.75
N ASP A 72 11.00 15.13 -19.63
CA ASP A 72 10.80 16.42 -18.94
C ASP A 72 10.92 16.23 -17.42
N VAL A 73 10.43 15.10 -16.90
CA VAL A 73 10.45 14.76 -15.48
C VAL A 73 10.85 13.30 -15.29
N VAL A 74 11.70 13.05 -14.31
CA VAL A 74 12.01 11.71 -13.79
C VAL A 74 11.40 11.61 -12.40
N HIS A 75 10.41 10.75 -12.25
CA HIS A 75 9.75 10.51 -10.97
C HIS A 75 10.19 9.17 -10.40
N ILE A 76 10.81 9.20 -9.22
CA ILE A 76 11.36 8.04 -8.52
C ILE A 76 10.46 7.71 -7.32
N HIS A 77 10.14 6.46 -7.14
CA HIS A 77 9.31 5.98 -6.04
C HIS A 77 10.14 5.17 -5.05
N ALA A 78 9.96 5.46 -3.77
CA ALA A 78 10.61 4.87 -2.60
C ALA A 78 12.08 5.30 -2.37
N GLU A 79 12.50 5.17 -1.11
CA GLU A 79 13.81 5.62 -0.62
C GLU A 79 14.98 4.86 -1.26
N GLY A 80 14.87 3.53 -1.39
CA GLY A 80 15.93 2.72 -1.99
C GLY A 80 16.28 3.16 -3.42
N PRO A 81 15.34 3.22 -4.36
CA PRO A 81 15.57 3.77 -5.71
C PRO A 81 16.02 5.24 -5.71
N ALA A 82 15.62 6.03 -4.73
CA ALA A 82 16.00 7.43 -4.61
C ALA A 82 17.52 7.63 -4.43
N PHE A 83 18.28 6.60 -4.01
CA PHE A 83 19.73 6.60 -4.03
C PHE A 83 20.28 7.03 -5.40
N MET A 84 19.61 6.65 -6.48
CA MET A 84 20.04 6.92 -7.85
C MET A 84 19.55 8.26 -8.41
N CYS A 85 18.85 9.10 -7.63
CA CYS A 85 18.30 10.38 -8.09
C CYS A 85 19.38 11.39 -8.55
N VAL A 86 20.58 11.24 -8.02
CA VAL A 86 21.71 12.13 -8.29
C VAL A 86 22.07 12.14 -9.78
N LEU A 87 22.10 10.97 -10.43
CA LEU A 87 22.55 10.86 -11.81
C LEU A 87 21.64 11.63 -12.81
N PRO A 88 20.34 11.41 -12.87
CA PRO A 88 19.47 12.21 -13.73
C PRO A 88 19.49 13.70 -13.34
N LYS A 89 19.64 14.04 -12.04
CA LYS A 89 19.75 15.43 -11.61
C LYS A 89 20.99 16.12 -12.13
N LEU A 90 22.15 15.49 -12.06
CA LEU A 90 23.41 16.03 -12.59
C LEU A 90 23.37 16.26 -14.10
N LEU A 91 22.58 15.47 -14.83
CA LEU A 91 22.36 15.65 -16.28
C LEU A 91 21.17 16.57 -16.61
N GLY A 92 20.78 17.44 -15.67
CA GLY A 92 19.81 18.51 -15.88
C GLY A 92 18.36 18.06 -15.92
N LYS A 93 18.04 16.82 -15.48
CA LYS A 93 16.67 16.36 -15.42
C LYS A 93 15.96 16.93 -14.21
N ARG A 94 14.67 17.23 -14.37
CA ARG A 94 13.80 17.50 -13.23
C ARG A 94 13.49 16.19 -12.52
N VAL A 95 13.88 16.10 -11.25
CA VAL A 95 13.75 14.88 -10.44
C VAL A 95 12.76 15.09 -9.32
N ILE A 96 11.75 14.24 -9.27
CA ILE A 96 10.77 14.19 -8.19
C ILE A 96 10.87 12.82 -7.52
N VAL A 97 10.78 12.80 -6.19
CA VAL A 97 10.82 11.56 -5.41
C VAL A 97 9.56 11.45 -4.58
N THR A 98 8.88 10.29 -4.63
CA THR A 98 7.81 9.96 -3.69
C THR A 98 8.32 8.99 -2.63
N ILE A 99 8.20 9.39 -1.38
CA ILE A 99 8.50 8.58 -0.19
C ILE A 99 7.19 7.95 0.29
N HIS A 100 7.12 6.63 0.23
CA HIS A 100 5.90 5.87 0.60
C HIS A 100 5.79 5.56 2.09
N GLY A 101 6.78 5.89 2.87
CA GLY A 101 6.94 5.65 4.30
C GLY A 101 8.41 5.47 4.62
N LEU A 102 8.77 5.42 5.89
CA LEU A 102 10.16 5.23 6.33
C LEU A 102 10.53 3.74 6.27
N ASP A 103 10.88 3.27 5.07
CA ASP A 103 11.11 1.85 4.81
C ASP A 103 12.21 1.23 5.69
N TRP A 104 13.21 2.01 6.10
CA TRP A 104 14.29 1.55 6.96
C TRP A 104 13.83 1.14 8.37
N GLN A 105 12.64 1.55 8.81
CA GLN A 105 12.04 1.14 10.09
C GLN A 105 11.44 -0.26 10.05
N ARG A 106 11.29 -0.86 8.87
CA ARG A 106 10.70 -2.19 8.72
C ARG A 106 11.65 -3.27 9.20
N ALA A 107 11.15 -4.20 10.01
CA ALA A 107 11.93 -5.27 10.67
C ALA A 107 12.74 -6.15 9.69
N LYS A 108 12.33 -6.25 8.43
CA LYS A 108 12.99 -7.08 7.41
C LYS A 108 14.36 -6.59 6.95
N TRP A 109 14.71 -5.32 7.21
CA TRP A 109 15.95 -4.74 6.71
C TRP A 109 17.08 -4.87 7.72
N GLY A 110 18.12 -5.63 7.36
CA GLY A 110 19.37 -5.69 8.12
C GLY A 110 20.25 -4.45 7.90
N GLY A 111 21.35 -4.33 8.64
CA GLY A 111 22.17 -3.12 8.73
C GLY A 111 22.59 -2.50 7.38
N PHE A 112 23.07 -3.30 6.42
CA PHE A 112 23.46 -2.78 5.10
C PHE A 112 22.27 -2.26 4.30
N ALA A 113 21.16 -2.97 4.28
CA ALA A 113 19.96 -2.55 3.56
C ALA A 113 19.36 -1.27 4.18
N SER A 114 19.29 -1.18 5.49
CA SER A 114 18.87 0.04 6.19
C SER A 114 19.79 1.22 5.89
N TRP A 115 21.11 1.01 5.88
CA TRP A 115 22.08 2.04 5.50
C TRP A 115 21.84 2.52 4.06
N TYR A 116 21.64 1.60 3.10
CA TYR A 116 21.37 1.93 1.70
C TYR A 116 20.08 2.74 1.55
N ILE A 117 18.99 2.33 2.21
CA ILE A 117 17.70 3.02 2.18
C ILE A 117 17.83 4.42 2.78
N ARG A 118 18.45 4.57 3.96
CA ARG A 118 18.70 5.88 4.59
C ARG A 118 19.61 6.78 3.75
N THR A 119 20.55 6.20 3.03
CA THR A 119 21.39 6.97 2.12
C THR A 119 20.57 7.46 0.93
N GLY A 120 19.67 6.64 0.39
CA GLY A 120 18.72 7.05 -0.66
C GLY A 120 17.80 8.20 -0.20
N GLU A 121 17.32 8.13 1.03
CA GLU A 121 16.55 9.20 1.66
C GLU A 121 17.34 10.53 1.73
N ARG A 122 18.60 10.48 2.18
CA ARG A 122 19.50 11.64 2.19
C ARG A 122 19.75 12.20 0.80
N GLN A 123 19.94 11.33 -0.21
CA GLN A 123 20.11 11.77 -1.59
C GLN A 123 18.87 12.46 -2.12
N ALA A 124 17.68 11.91 -1.82
CA ALA A 124 16.41 12.58 -2.15
C ALA A 124 16.31 13.95 -1.49
N ALA A 125 16.59 14.04 -0.18
CA ALA A 125 16.53 15.29 0.57
C ALA A 125 17.45 16.36 -0.01
N LYS A 126 18.64 15.96 -0.50
CA LYS A 126 19.65 16.87 -1.02
C LYS A 126 19.44 17.25 -2.49
N HIS A 127 19.04 16.30 -3.35
CA HIS A 127 19.13 16.46 -4.80
C HIS A 127 17.79 16.49 -5.53
N ALA A 128 16.68 15.97 -4.95
CA ALA A 128 15.39 16.02 -5.61
C ALA A 128 14.87 17.46 -5.71
N ASP A 129 14.28 17.82 -6.86
CA ASP A 129 13.62 19.11 -7.04
C ASP A 129 12.41 19.23 -6.11
N GLN A 130 11.62 18.16 -6.02
CA GLN A 130 10.48 18.05 -5.10
C GLN A 130 10.43 16.65 -4.49
N ILE A 131 9.96 16.59 -3.24
CA ILE A 131 9.71 15.34 -2.55
C ILE A 131 8.23 15.30 -2.20
N ILE A 132 7.57 14.23 -2.62
CA ILE A 132 6.19 13.90 -2.24
C ILE A 132 6.25 12.93 -1.08
N VAL A 133 5.45 13.17 -0.06
CA VAL A 133 5.25 12.27 1.09
C VAL A 133 3.77 11.92 1.23
N LEU A 134 3.49 10.74 1.76
CA LEU A 134 2.13 10.20 1.84
C LEU A 134 1.47 10.39 3.21
N SER A 135 2.23 10.82 4.23
CA SER A 135 1.70 11.13 5.56
C SER A 135 2.31 12.42 6.13
N ARG A 136 1.57 13.04 7.06
CA ARG A 136 2.03 14.24 7.77
C ARG A 136 3.21 13.92 8.70
N GLY A 137 3.23 12.72 9.27
CA GLY A 137 4.35 12.26 10.09
C GLY A 137 5.66 12.22 9.32
N VAL A 138 5.65 11.68 8.09
CA VAL A 138 6.84 11.69 7.20
C VAL A 138 7.20 13.11 6.75
N GLN A 139 6.23 13.99 6.54
CA GLN A 139 6.48 15.39 6.23
C GLN A 139 7.26 16.09 7.35
N GLN A 140 6.82 15.92 8.59
CA GLN A 140 7.50 16.47 9.77
C GLN A 140 8.89 15.87 9.96
N TYR A 141 9.02 14.55 9.80
CA TYR A 141 10.30 13.86 9.87
C TYR A 141 11.35 14.45 8.92
N PHE A 142 10.98 14.72 7.65
CA PHE A 142 11.90 15.32 6.67
C PHE A 142 12.30 16.76 7.07
N MET A 143 11.38 17.53 7.64
CA MET A 143 11.69 18.85 8.16
C MET A 143 12.66 18.77 9.33
N ASP A 144 12.40 17.92 10.31
CA ASP A 144 13.19 17.81 11.54
C ASP A 144 14.59 17.20 11.27
N THR A 145 14.67 16.23 10.37
CA THR A 145 15.91 15.47 10.11
C THR A 145 16.81 16.16 9.10
N TYR A 146 16.23 16.78 8.07
CA TYR A 146 16.98 17.32 6.92
C TYR A 146 16.77 18.80 6.69
N GLY A 147 15.90 19.49 7.45
CA GLY A 147 15.46 20.85 7.15
C GLY A 147 14.79 20.94 5.77
N ARG A 148 14.20 19.83 5.29
CA ARG A 148 13.70 19.71 3.93
C ARG A 148 12.18 19.78 3.89
N GLU A 149 11.65 20.83 3.27
CA GLU A 149 10.23 20.88 2.95
C GLU A 149 9.84 19.83 1.93
N THR A 150 8.73 19.18 2.19
CA THR A 150 8.13 18.17 1.32
C THR A 150 6.67 18.51 1.04
N VAL A 151 6.11 17.92 0.00
CA VAL A 151 4.71 18.15 -0.38
C VAL A 151 3.89 16.93 -0.02
N PHE A 152 2.87 17.12 0.82
CA PHE A 152 1.94 16.05 1.14
C PHE A 152 0.96 15.84 -0.02
N ILE A 153 1.10 14.71 -0.70
CA ILE A 153 0.18 14.23 -1.74
C ILE A 153 -0.11 12.76 -1.43
N PRO A 154 -1.28 12.45 -0.87
CA PRO A 154 -1.63 11.08 -0.49
C PRO A 154 -1.86 10.17 -1.71
N ASN A 155 -2.02 8.87 -1.48
CA ASN A 155 -2.58 7.98 -2.48
C ASN A 155 -4.08 8.28 -2.67
N GLY A 156 -4.59 7.97 -3.85
CA GLY A 156 -6.01 8.08 -4.15
C GLY A 156 -6.73 6.73 -4.12
N VAL A 157 -8.04 6.81 -4.15
CA VAL A 157 -8.92 5.68 -4.33
C VAL A 157 -10.07 6.04 -5.26
N ASN A 158 -10.54 5.08 -6.04
CA ASN A 158 -11.76 5.20 -6.83
C ASN A 158 -12.90 4.47 -6.12
N ARG A 159 -14.12 4.88 -6.38
CA ARG A 159 -15.29 4.11 -5.95
C ARG A 159 -15.40 2.85 -6.82
N PRO A 160 -15.29 1.66 -6.24
CA PRO A 160 -15.45 0.42 -6.98
C PRO A 160 -16.94 0.06 -7.16
N GLU A 161 -17.22 -0.83 -8.10
CA GLU A 161 -18.50 -1.52 -8.16
C GLU A 161 -18.51 -2.65 -7.13
N LYS A 162 -19.57 -2.72 -6.32
CA LYS A 162 -19.78 -3.85 -5.42
C LYS A 162 -20.19 -5.09 -6.22
N VAL A 163 -19.69 -6.23 -5.79
CA VAL A 163 -19.93 -7.50 -6.47
C VAL A 163 -20.45 -8.55 -5.48
N GLU A 164 -21.34 -9.42 -5.98
CA GLU A 164 -21.90 -10.52 -5.19
C GLU A 164 -20.84 -11.56 -4.84
N ALA A 165 -21.04 -12.23 -3.71
CA ALA A 165 -20.24 -13.35 -3.25
C ALA A 165 -20.53 -14.60 -4.11
N LYS A 166 -19.56 -14.99 -4.95
CA LYS A 166 -19.62 -16.20 -5.76
C LYS A 166 -18.35 -17.04 -5.56
N LEU A 167 -17.21 -16.54 -6.00
CA LEU A 167 -15.93 -17.25 -5.88
C LEU A 167 -15.53 -17.50 -4.42
N ILE A 168 -15.76 -16.52 -3.55
CA ILE A 168 -15.49 -16.69 -2.10
C ILE A 168 -16.43 -17.69 -1.45
N THR A 169 -17.67 -17.83 -1.96
CA THR A 169 -18.62 -18.84 -1.49
C THR A 169 -18.20 -20.23 -1.96
N GLU A 170 -17.87 -20.38 -3.23
CA GLU A 170 -17.42 -21.65 -3.82
C GLU A 170 -16.14 -22.17 -3.17
N GLN A 171 -15.19 -21.29 -2.91
CA GLN A 171 -13.85 -21.70 -2.44
C GLN A 171 -13.74 -21.78 -0.92
N TYR A 172 -14.43 -20.90 -0.18
CA TYR A 172 -14.28 -20.77 1.28
C TYR A 172 -15.58 -20.87 2.07
N GLY A 173 -16.72 -21.07 1.40
CA GLY A 173 -18.03 -21.11 2.03
C GLY A 173 -18.50 -19.78 2.61
N LEU A 174 -17.89 -18.65 2.23
CA LEU A 174 -18.17 -17.33 2.76
C LEU A 174 -19.39 -16.69 2.09
N LYS A 175 -20.26 -16.05 2.89
CA LYS A 175 -21.43 -15.30 2.43
C LYS A 175 -21.29 -13.81 2.79
N THR A 176 -22.18 -13.00 2.26
CA THR A 176 -22.25 -11.56 2.59
C THR A 176 -22.46 -11.35 4.08
N ASN A 177 -21.65 -10.49 4.69
CA ASN A 177 -21.61 -10.14 6.11
C ASN A 177 -21.27 -11.31 7.07
N ASP A 178 -20.61 -12.34 6.57
CA ASP A 178 -20.31 -13.59 7.28
C ASP A 178 -18.92 -13.55 7.96
N TYR A 179 -18.14 -12.52 7.71
CA TYR A 179 -16.74 -12.48 8.14
C TYR A 179 -16.21 -11.08 8.44
N VAL A 180 -15.20 -11.05 9.30
CA VAL A 180 -14.27 -9.94 9.48
C VAL A 180 -13.08 -10.15 8.56
N LEU A 181 -12.71 -9.14 7.80
CA LEU A 181 -11.65 -9.20 6.80
C LEU A 181 -10.40 -8.45 7.25
N TYR A 182 -9.26 -9.09 7.19
CA TYR A 182 -7.95 -8.46 7.06
C TYR A 182 -7.43 -8.69 5.65
N LEU A 183 -6.85 -7.65 5.03
CA LEU A 183 -6.19 -7.77 3.73
C LEU A 183 -4.88 -7.00 3.70
N GLY A 184 -3.78 -7.71 3.42
CA GLY A 184 -2.45 -7.12 3.36
C GLY A 184 -1.35 -8.18 3.37
N ARG A 185 -0.09 -7.72 3.38
CA ARG A 185 1.06 -8.63 3.54
C ARG A 185 1.04 -9.25 4.94
N ILE A 186 1.42 -10.52 5.00
CA ILE A 186 1.57 -11.23 6.28
C ILE A 186 2.99 -11.02 6.79
N VAL A 187 3.18 -9.95 7.56
CA VAL A 187 4.45 -9.54 8.17
C VAL A 187 4.23 -9.05 9.60
N PRO A 188 5.22 -9.13 10.50
CA PRO A 188 5.03 -8.80 11.92
C PRO A 188 4.43 -7.43 12.18
N GLU A 189 4.89 -6.39 11.46
CA GLU A 189 4.44 -5.01 11.63
C GLU A 189 2.97 -4.77 11.26
N LYS A 190 2.27 -5.79 10.71
CA LYS A 190 0.84 -5.71 10.40
C LYS A 190 -0.07 -6.16 11.56
N GLY A 191 0.51 -6.55 12.69
CA GLY A 191 -0.24 -6.81 13.92
C GLY A 191 -1.17 -8.03 13.89
N LEU A 192 -0.96 -8.96 12.96
CA LEU A 192 -1.83 -10.14 12.81
C LEU A 192 -1.85 -11.04 14.05
N ARG A 193 -0.75 -11.10 14.80
CA ARG A 193 -0.71 -11.85 16.06
C ARG A 193 -1.70 -11.28 17.08
N TYR A 194 -1.76 -9.93 17.20
CA TYR A 194 -2.75 -9.27 18.07
C TYR A 194 -4.18 -9.59 17.64
N LEU A 195 -4.43 -9.57 16.33
CA LEU A 195 -5.75 -9.85 15.78
C LEU A 195 -6.18 -11.29 16.08
N ILE A 196 -5.31 -12.28 15.88
CA ILE A 196 -5.62 -13.69 16.16
C ILE A 196 -5.86 -13.91 17.66
N HIS A 197 -5.00 -13.34 18.53
CA HIS A 197 -5.17 -13.44 19.98
C HIS A 197 -6.46 -12.77 20.47
N ALA A 198 -6.82 -11.63 19.91
CA ALA A 198 -8.11 -10.98 20.19
C ALA A 198 -9.26 -11.83 19.68
N TRP A 199 -9.17 -12.33 18.42
CA TRP A 199 -10.22 -13.13 17.77
C TRP A 199 -10.54 -14.42 18.53
N ASN A 200 -9.52 -15.15 18.98
CA ASN A 200 -9.70 -16.38 19.76
C ASN A 200 -10.49 -16.18 21.07
N ARG A 201 -10.68 -14.94 21.50
CA ARG A 201 -11.42 -14.56 22.74
C ARG A 201 -12.73 -13.82 22.42
N ILE A 202 -13.11 -13.72 21.13
CA ILE A 202 -14.36 -13.11 20.68
C ILE A 202 -15.47 -14.15 20.59
N HIS A 203 -16.68 -13.75 20.96
CA HIS A 203 -17.88 -14.56 20.84
C HIS A 203 -18.67 -14.12 19.61
N THR A 204 -18.64 -14.96 18.55
CA THR A 204 -19.32 -14.69 17.28
C THR A 204 -19.46 -15.98 16.46
N ASP A 205 -20.46 -16.01 15.59
CA ASP A 205 -20.67 -17.03 14.56
C ASP A 205 -19.89 -16.72 13.26
N LYS A 206 -19.31 -15.53 13.17
CA LYS A 206 -18.58 -15.09 11.97
C LYS A 206 -17.19 -15.72 11.87
N LYS A 207 -16.58 -15.59 10.69
CA LYS A 207 -15.21 -16.02 10.42
C LYS A 207 -14.24 -14.83 10.45
N LEU A 208 -12.98 -15.08 10.78
CA LEU A 208 -11.90 -14.14 10.49
C LEU A 208 -11.21 -14.58 9.19
N VAL A 209 -11.20 -13.72 8.20
CA VAL A 209 -10.53 -13.97 6.92
C VAL A 209 -9.26 -13.15 6.84
N ILE A 210 -8.11 -13.82 6.76
CA ILE A 210 -6.80 -13.23 6.58
C ILE A 210 -6.36 -13.46 5.13
N ALA A 211 -6.50 -12.40 4.32
CA ALA A 211 -6.17 -12.42 2.90
C ALA A 211 -4.82 -11.73 2.65
N GLY A 212 -3.88 -12.47 2.03
CA GLY A 212 -2.57 -11.94 1.68
C GLY A 212 -1.49 -13.00 1.61
N GLY A 213 -0.35 -12.61 1.06
CA GLY A 213 0.81 -13.48 0.95
C GLY A 213 1.88 -13.13 1.99
N SER A 214 2.66 -14.13 2.37
CA SER A 214 3.93 -13.97 3.07
C SER A 214 5.00 -13.59 2.04
N SER A 215 5.71 -12.49 2.25
CA SER A 215 6.92 -12.15 1.49
C SER A 215 8.12 -12.33 2.40
N ASP A 216 8.87 -13.40 2.22
CA ASP A 216 10.03 -13.73 3.06
C ASP A 216 9.70 -13.97 4.56
N THR A 217 8.46 -14.31 4.88
CA THR A 217 7.93 -14.47 6.24
C THR A 217 7.11 -15.76 6.40
N ASP A 218 7.47 -16.81 5.67
CA ASP A 218 6.73 -18.09 5.71
C ASP A 218 6.72 -18.70 7.12
N ALA A 219 7.83 -18.60 7.87
CA ALA A 219 7.89 -19.04 9.26
C ALA A 219 6.87 -18.30 10.14
N PHE A 220 6.74 -16.99 9.97
CA PHE A 220 5.77 -16.19 10.71
C PHE A 220 4.32 -16.57 10.35
N LEU A 221 4.05 -16.86 9.07
CA LEU A 221 2.73 -17.35 8.66
C LEU A 221 2.40 -18.69 9.32
N GLU A 222 3.36 -19.62 9.39
CA GLU A 222 3.16 -20.91 10.05
C GLU A 222 2.96 -20.78 11.58
N GLU A 223 3.62 -19.82 12.22
CA GLU A 223 3.34 -19.49 13.63
C GLU A 223 1.89 -19.01 13.80
N LEU A 224 1.46 -18.05 12.97
CA LEU A 224 0.10 -17.52 13.02
C LEU A 224 -0.96 -18.60 12.80
N ARG A 225 -0.70 -19.57 11.89
CA ARG A 225 -1.61 -20.70 11.65
C ARG A 225 -1.75 -21.60 12.87
N LYS A 226 -0.68 -21.80 13.63
CA LYS A 226 -0.70 -22.61 14.87
C LYS A 226 -1.45 -21.92 16.02
N GLU A 227 -1.41 -20.58 16.04
CA GLU A 227 -2.09 -19.76 17.05
C GLU A 227 -3.58 -19.54 16.73
N ALA A 228 -3.96 -19.73 15.46
CA ALA A 228 -5.32 -19.47 14.96
C ALA A 228 -6.29 -20.59 15.32
N GLY A 229 -7.51 -20.23 15.76
CA GLY A 229 -8.62 -21.18 15.94
C GLY A 229 -9.30 -21.55 14.60
N ASP A 230 -10.21 -22.51 14.66
CA ASP A 230 -10.90 -23.08 13.48
C ASP A 230 -11.75 -22.07 12.69
N SER A 231 -12.12 -20.95 13.32
CA SER A 231 -12.88 -19.87 12.66
C SER A 231 -12.02 -18.90 11.84
N VAL A 232 -10.69 -19.11 11.78
CA VAL A 232 -9.76 -18.27 11.02
C VAL A 232 -9.42 -18.91 9.68
N ILE A 233 -9.64 -18.17 8.59
CA ILE A 233 -9.38 -18.63 7.22
C ILE A 233 -8.21 -17.83 6.63
N PHE A 234 -7.15 -18.53 6.23
CA PHE A 234 -6.04 -17.95 5.49
C PHE A 234 -6.21 -18.24 3.99
N THR A 235 -6.50 -17.21 3.21
CA THR A 235 -6.76 -17.38 1.77
C THR A 235 -5.50 -17.42 0.90
N GLY A 236 -4.35 -17.00 1.45
CA GLY A 236 -3.18 -16.70 0.65
C GLY A 236 -3.35 -15.41 -0.17
N PHE A 237 -2.52 -15.24 -1.19
CA PHE A 237 -2.57 -14.06 -2.06
C PHE A 237 -3.83 -14.07 -2.94
N ILE A 238 -4.61 -13.01 -2.86
CA ILE A 238 -5.89 -12.84 -3.58
C ILE A 238 -5.81 -11.60 -4.48
N GLN A 239 -6.45 -11.67 -5.65
CA GLN A 239 -6.50 -10.58 -6.61
C GLN A 239 -7.76 -10.64 -7.50
N GLY A 240 -7.96 -9.62 -8.34
CA GLY A 240 -9.02 -9.58 -9.35
C GLY A 240 -10.41 -9.66 -8.74
N ARG A 241 -11.27 -10.48 -9.32
CA ARG A 241 -12.68 -10.62 -8.92
C ARG A 241 -12.84 -11.10 -7.49
N MET A 242 -12.03 -12.08 -7.06
CA MET A 242 -12.11 -12.61 -5.69
C MET A 242 -11.74 -11.56 -4.64
N LEU A 243 -10.76 -10.68 -4.92
CA LEU A 243 -10.44 -9.53 -4.06
C LEU A 243 -11.62 -8.57 -3.94
N ALA A 244 -12.26 -8.24 -5.08
CA ALA A 244 -13.44 -7.39 -5.09
C ALA A 244 -14.61 -8.02 -4.31
N GLU A 245 -14.79 -9.33 -4.40
CA GLU A 245 -15.81 -10.06 -3.63
C GLU A 245 -15.53 -10.01 -2.12
N LEU A 246 -14.25 -10.20 -1.70
CA LEU A 246 -13.87 -10.10 -0.29
C LEU A 246 -14.18 -8.71 0.29
N TYR A 247 -13.81 -7.65 -0.40
CA TYR A 247 -14.14 -6.29 0.07
C TYR A 247 -15.63 -5.99 0.04
N SER A 248 -16.35 -6.42 -1.02
CA SER A 248 -17.78 -6.12 -1.18
C SER A 248 -18.67 -6.74 -0.11
N ASN A 249 -18.27 -7.91 0.41
CA ASN A 249 -19.12 -8.75 1.23
C ASN A 249 -18.66 -8.87 2.69
N ALA A 250 -17.55 -8.22 3.09
CA ALA A 250 -17.10 -8.24 4.47
C ALA A 250 -18.09 -7.53 5.42
N TYR A 251 -18.23 -8.05 6.64
CA TYR A 251 -19.00 -7.40 7.70
C TYR A 251 -18.22 -6.23 8.30
N ILE A 252 -16.97 -6.47 8.69
CA ILE A 252 -16.02 -5.49 9.19
C ILE A 252 -14.69 -5.71 8.47
N TYR A 253 -13.98 -4.65 8.17
CA TYR A 253 -12.58 -4.68 7.77
C TYR A 253 -11.70 -4.27 8.95
N THR A 254 -10.60 -4.98 9.22
CA THR A 254 -9.69 -4.64 10.31
C THR A 254 -8.25 -4.48 9.83
N LEU A 255 -7.56 -3.45 10.34
CA LEU A 255 -6.15 -3.18 10.06
C LEU A 255 -5.39 -2.91 11.36
N PRO A 256 -4.85 -3.96 12.02
CA PRO A 256 -4.19 -3.84 13.32
C PRO A 256 -2.71 -3.48 13.24
N SER A 257 -2.31 -2.68 12.25
CA SER A 257 -0.91 -2.40 11.93
C SER A 257 -0.21 -1.56 12.99
N ASP A 258 1.05 -1.89 13.26
CA ASP A 258 1.95 -1.08 14.10
C ASP A 258 2.67 0.02 13.29
N LEU A 259 2.79 -0.19 11.99
CA LEU A 259 3.50 0.72 11.08
C LEU A 259 2.85 0.72 9.69
N GLU A 260 2.53 1.91 9.21
CA GLU A 260 2.07 2.18 7.84
C GLU A 260 2.80 3.39 7.24
N GLY A 261 2.86 3.45 5.93
CA GLY A 261 3.18 4.69 5.23
C GLY A 261 1.90 5.45 4.87
N MET A 262 1.06 4.78 4.07
CA MET A 262 -0.34 5.10 3.83
C MET A 262 -1.05 3.80 3.47
N PRO A 263 -2.02 3.36 4.26
CA PRO A 263 -2.61 2.02 4.13
C PRO A 263 -3.60 1.94 2.97
N LEU A 264 -3.13 1.53 1.77
CA LEU A 264 -3.97 1.39 0.58
C LEU A 264 -5.15 0.44 0.80
N SER A 265 -4.93 -0.67 1.49
CA SER A 265 -5.99 -1.64 1.78
C SER A 265 -7.11 -1.06 2.65
N LEU A 266 -6.81 -0.09 3.50
CA LEU A 266 -7.81 0.65 4.27
C LEU A 266 -8.60 1.62 3.39
N LEU A 267 -7.91 2.36 2.49
CA LEU A 267 -8.58 3.20 1.50
C LEU A 267 -9.54 2.38 0.63
N GLU A 268 -9.07 1.22 0.14
CA GLU A 268 -9.88 0.30 -0.64
C GLU A 268 -11.08 -0.23 0.17
N ALA A 269 -10.86 -0.71 1.40
CA ALA A 269 -11.92 -1.19 2.26
C ALA A 269 -13.02 -0.14 2.46
N MET A 270 -12.65 1.09 2.78
CA MET A 270 -13.60 2.19 2.94
C MET A 270 -14.30 2.53 1.62
N SER A 271 -13.61 2.48 0.48
CA SER A 271 -14.20 2.76 -0.82
C SER A 271 -15.27 1.75 -1.24
N PHE A 272 -15.13 0.48 -0.80
CA PHE A 272 -16.18 -0.53 -0.90
C PHE A 272 -17.30 -0.35 0.13
N GLY A 273 -17.22 0.65 1.01
CA GLY A 273 -18.21 0.91 2.05
C GLY A 273 -18.16 -0.12 3.17
N ASN A 274 -16.97 -0.49 3.62
CA ASN A 274 -16.82 -1.33 4.81
C ASN A 274 -16.82 -0.49 6.09
N CYS A 275 -17.38 -1.06 7.17
CA CYS A 275 -17.08 -0.65 8.53
C CYS A 275 -15.63 -1.03 8.82
N CYS A 276 -14.80 -0.08 9.22
CA CYS A 276 -13.38 -0.32 9.48
C CYS A 276 -13.05 -0.21 10.97
N LEU A 277 -12.12 -1.07 11.43
CA LEU A 277 -11.48 -1.01 12.74
C LEU A 277 -9.96 -0.95 12.53
N THR A 278 -9.28 0.07 13.06
CA THR A 278 -7.85 0.26 12.85
C THR A 278 -7.11 0.50 14.15
N SER A 279 -5.80 0.24 14.17
CA SER A 279 -4.95 0.79 15.23
C SER A 279 -4.93 2.32 15.18
N ASP A 280 -4.66 2.96 16.32
CA ASP A 280 -4.67 4.41 16.50
C ASP A 280 -3.39 5.11 16.02
N ILE A 281 -2.61 4.47 15.15
CA ILE A 281 -1.46 5.12 14.51
C ILE A 281 -1.93 6.26 13.60
N THR A 282 -1.16 7.34 13.55
CA THR A 282 -1.50 8.56 12.82
C THR A 282 -1.84 8.28 11.35
N GLU A 283 -1.11 7.36 10.70
CA GLU A 283 -1.33 6.99 9.30
C GLU A 283 -2.70 6.34 9.06
N CYS A 284 -3.28 5.69 10.06
CA CYS A 284 -4.63 5.13 10.00
C CYS A 284 -5.69 6.15 10.40
N THR A 285 -5.49 6.85 11.53
CA THR A 285 -6.47 7.82 12.05
C THR A 285 -6.64 9.01 11.11
N ASP A 286 -5.56 9.49 10.49
CA ASP A 286 -5.62 10.53 9.45
C ASP A 286 -6.46 10.09 8.23
N VAL A 287 -6.43 8.80 7.90
CA VAL A 287 -7.22 8.25 6.79
C VAL A 287 -8.70 8.20 7.15
N VAL A 288 -9.03 7.58 8.26
CA VAL A 288 -10.43 7.28 8.60
C VAL A 288 -11.20 8.44 9.21
N GLY A 289 -10.53 9.38 9.89
CA GLY A 289 -11.21 10.42 10.67
C GLY A 289 -12.22 9.82 11.65
N ASP A 290 -13.42 10.39 11.71
CA ASP A 290 -14.52 9.92 12.58
C ASP A 290 -15.42 8.85 11.91
N HIS A 291 -14.99 8.30 10.75
CA HIS A 291 -15.78 7.35 9.95
C HIS A 291 -15.37 5.88 10.13
N ALA A 292 -14.64 5.58 11.19
CA ALA A 292 -14.25 4.22 11.58
C ALA A 292 -14.01 4.15 13.10
N GLU A 293 -13.91 2.93 13.62
CA GLU A 293 -13.52 2.69 15.01
C GLU A 293 -12.00 2.52 15.09
N SER A 294 -11.38 2.94 16.20
CA SER A 294 -9.95 2.79 16.46
C SER A 294 -9.70 2.13 17.80
N PHE A 295 -8.60 1.41 17.91
CA PHE A 295 -8.12 0.79 19.14
C PHE A 295 -6.64 1.13 19.38
N ARG A 296 -6.16 1.02 20.61
CA ARG A 296 -4.77 1.30 20.97
C ARG A 296 -3.81 0.33 20.28
N LYS A 297 -2.84 0.87 19.57
CA LYS A 297 -1.78 0.12 18.90
C LYS A 297 -1.19 -0.96 19.82
N SER A 298 -1.00 -2.17 19.27
CA SER A 298 -0.38 -3.33 19.94
C SER A 298 -1.14 -3.83 21.18
N ASP A 299 -2.35 -3.37 21.44
CA ASP A 299 -3.18 -3.76 22.59
C ASP A 299 -4.25 -4.78 22.19
N VAL A 300 -4.02 -6.03 22.58
CA VAL A 300 -4.92 -7.16 22.27
C VAL A 300 -6.29 -7.01 22.94
N ASP A 301 -6.31 -6.53 24.18
CA ASP A 301 -7.56 -6.40 24.95
C ASP A 301 -8.43 -5.26 24.42
N ASP A 302 -7.80 -4.14 24.05
CA ASP A 302 -8.48 -3.02 23.46
C ASP A 302 -8.99 -3.35 22.05
N LEU A 303 -8.20 -4.03 21.23
CA LEU A 303 -8.64 -4.57 19.93
C LEU A 303 -9.85 -5.50 20.10
N ARG A 304 -9.79 -6.43 21.05
CA ARG A 304 -10.88 -7.34 21.37
C ARG A 304 -12.14 -6.57 21.78
N PHE A 305 -11.99 -5.58 22.66
CA PHE A 305 -13.11 -4.77 23.14
C PHE A 305 -13.82 -4.04 21.98
N HIS A 306 -13.08 -3.34 21.13
CA HIS A 306 -13.64 -2.58 20.01
C HIS A 306 -14.23 -3.49 18.93
N LEU A 307 -13.59 -4.63 18.65
CA LEU A 307 -14.11 -5.57 17.67
C LEU A 307 -15.41 -6.25 18.17
N GLN A 308 -15.46 -6.67 19.46
CA GLN A 308 -16.69 -7.21 20.06
C GLN A 308 -17.81 -6.16 20.09
N LYS A 309 -17.50 -4.91 20.47
CA LYS A 309 -18.43 -3.78 20.42
C LYS A 309 -19.09 -3.63 19.05
N LEU A 310 -18.32 -3.72 17.97
CA LEU A 310 -18.85 -3.64 16.60
C LEU A 310 -19.68 -4.87 16.25
N LEU A 311 -19.28 -6.06 16.66
CA LEU A 311 -20.02 -7.30 16.41
C LEU A 311 -21.38 -7.30 17.12
N ASP A 312 -21.45 -6.73 18.31
CA ASP A 312 -22.67 -6.64 19.13
C ASP A 312 -23.57 -5.46 18.73
N ASN A 313 -23.11 -4.53 17.87
CA ASN A 313 -23.83 -3.34 17.46
C ASN A 313 -24.02 -3.23 15.93
N PRO A 314 -24.94 -3.98 15.33
CA PRO A 314 -25.18 -3.96 13.88
C PRO A 314 -25.54 -2.57 13.32
N ASP A 315 -26.22 -1.74 14.11
CA ASP A 315 -26.61 -0.38 13.70
C ASP A 315 -25.37 0.52 13.57
N LEU A 316 -24.39 0.40 14.46
CA LEU A 316 -23.13 1.12 14.38
C LEU A 316 -22.32 0.69 13.14
N VAL A 317 -22.26 -0.62 12.88
CA VAL A 317 -21.64 -1.17 11.66
C VAL A 317 -22.31 -0.62 10.41
N LYS A 318 -23.66 -0.62 10.39
CA LYS A 318 -24.43 -0.08 9.26
C LYS A 318 -24.15 1.41 9.02
N LYS A 319 -24.09 2.21 10.09
CA LYS A 319 -23.74 3.64 10.02
C LYS A 319 -22.39 3.83 9.33
N TYR A 320 -21.33 3.20 9.83
CA TYR A 320 -20.01 3.32 9.23
C TYR A 320 -19.98 2.85 7.77
N LYS A 321 -20.67 1.74 7.45
CA LYS A 321 -20.76 1.26 6.06
C LYS A 321 -21.41 2.25 5.10
N GLN A 322 -22.41 3.01 5.57
CA GLN A 322 -23.10 4.01 4.76
C GLN A 322 -22.24 5.24 4.47
N GLU A 323 -21.43 5.66 5.43
CA GLU A 323 -20.64 6.88 5.35
C GLU A 323 -19.27 6.70 4.68
N ALA A 324 -18.67 5.50 4.84
CA ALA A 324 -17.27 5.25 4.50
C ALA A 324 -16.92 5.57 3.05
N ALA A 325 -17.70 5.07 2.08
CA ALA A 325 -17.36 5.22 0.66
C ALA A 325 -17.43 6.68 0.19
N ASP A 326 -18.44 7.43 0.61
CA ASP A 326 -18.61 8.83 0.25
C ASP A 326 -17.51 9.70 0.86
N PHE A 327 -17.17 9.44 2.11
CA PHE A 327 -16.11 10.15 2.80
C PHE A 327 -14.76 9.92 2.12
N ILE A 328 -14.35 8.65 1.98
CA ILE A 328 -12.99 8.33 1.52
C ILE A 328 -12.76 8.69 0.07
N CYS A 329 -13.73 8.44 -0.83
CA CYS A 329 -13.59 8.76 -2.26
C CYS A 329 -13.60 10.26 -2.54
N ARG A 330 -14.20 11.07 -1.66
CA ARG A 330 -14.13 12.54 -1.72
C ARG A 330 -12.77 13.04 -1.19
N LYS A 331 -12.33 12.51 -0.05
CA LYS A 331 -11.08 12.94 0.60
C LYS A 331 -9.83 12.59 -0.20
N TYR A 332 -9.85 11.44 -0.88
CA TYR A 332 -8.69 10.87 -1.59
C TYR A 332 -8.98 10.59 -3.07
N ASN A 333 -9.53 11.58 -3.76
CA ASN A 333 -9.88 11.48 -5.17
C ASN A 333 -8.65 11.40 -6.07
N TRP A 334 -8.55 10.36 -6.91
CA TRP A 334 -7.41 10.17 -7.81
C TRP A 334 -7.21 11.31 -8.81
N ASP A 335 -8.28 11.91 -9.34
CA ASP A 335 -8.14 12.97 -10.33
C ASP A 335 -7.51 14.23 -9.72
N GLU A 336 -7.93 14.60 -8.50
CA GLU A 336 -7.30 15.71 -7.76
C GLU A 336 -5.83 15.42 -7.43
N ILE A 337 -5.51 14.20 -7.01
CA ILE A 337 -4.16 13.77 -6.67
C ILE A 337 -3.25 13.82 -7.89
N VAL A 338 -3.74 13.37 -9.05
CA VAL A 338 -3.03 13.46 -10.32
C VAL A 338 -2.78 14.92 -10.71
N LEU A 339 -3.78 15.80 -10.57
CA LEU A 339 -3.62 17.22 -10.87
C LEU A 339 -2.60 17.90 -9.96
N LYS A 340 -2.63 17.63 -8.65
CA LYS A 340 -1.63 18.12 -7.69
C LYS A 340 -0.22 17.65 -8.06
N THR A 341 -0.08 16.40 -8.48
CA THR A 341 1.21 15.84 -8.91
C THR A 341 1.70 16.49 -10.21
N LEU A 342 0.81 16.72 -11.18
CA LEU A 342 1.14 17.40 -12.42
C LEU A 342 1.52 18.86 -12.19
N ASP A 343 0.91 19.54 -11.24
CA ASP A 343 1.29 20.88 -10.83
C ASP A 343 2.74 20.91 -10.32
N LEU A 344 3.14 19.94 -9.48
CA LEU A 344 4.53 19.80 -9.04
C LEU A 344 5.50 19.59 -10.20
N TYR A 345 5.09 18.87 -11.25
CA TYR A 345 5.93 18.66 -12.43
C TYR A 345 6.21 19.95 -13.19
N ARG A 346 5.35 20.96 -13.09
CA ARG A 346 5.44 22.25 -13.79
C ARG A 346 6.16 23.33 -12.98
N ARG A 347 6.26 23.19 -11.66
CA ARG A 347 6.93 24.19 -10.81
C ARG A 347 8.40 24.32 -11.21
N PRO A 348 8.98 25.52 -11.17
CA PRO A 348 10.40 25.69 -11.47
C PRO A 348 11.28 24.84 -10.56
N PRO A 349 12.46 24.38 -11.02
CA PRO A 349 13.42 23.74 -10.14
C PRO A 349 13.78 24.64 -8.98
N ARG A 350 14.00 24.08 -7.81
CA ARG A 350 14.64 24.84 -6.71
C ARG A 350 16.09 25.08 -7.10
N HIS A 351 16.52 26.33 -7.00
CA HIS A 351 17.91 26.74 -7.15
C HIS A 351 18.72 26.40 -5.91
#